data_5cd729b1bae22c1502ecfcd88423da0d
#
_entry.id   5cd729b1bae22c1502ecfcd88423da0d
#
_cell.length_a   1.000
_cell.length_b   1.000
_cell.length_c   1.000
_cell.angle_alpha   90.00
_cell.angle_beta   90.00
_cell.angle_gamma   90.00
#
_symmetry.space_group_name_H-M   'P 1'
#
loop_
_entity.id
_entity.type
_entity.pdbx_description
1 polymer ?
#
loop_
_entity_poly.entity_id
_entity_poly.type
_entity_poly.pdbx_seq_one_letter_code
_entity_poly.pdbx_strand_id
1 'polypeptide(L)'
;VLEGLRILLRIFGLEKGYIGIEANKKTAISVLQEKCPAGGDIVVQVLKTRYPQGAEKQLIQTITGRQVPPGGLPAAVGCGVFNAATCAAIYDAVYLGMPLVKRGVTVTGEAIATPKNFIAPIGTPLSDLIAAAGGFSSDPYKVLTGGPMMGMTQFDLSVPVIKGTNAVTCFTKKQKVEVKTPHCIRCGRCVSVCPMHLMPL
;
A
#
# COMPACT_ATOMS: atom_id res chain seq x y z
N VAL A 1 -10.93 1.96 -11.78
CA VAL A 1 -9.63 2.64 -11.58
C VAL A 1 -9.41 3.71 -12.65
N LEU A 2 -9.45 3.37 -13.94
CA LEU A 2 -9.19 4.33 -15.02
C LEU A 2 -10.17 5.51 -14.98
N GLU A 3 -11.46 5.25 -14.92
CA GLU A 3 -12.48 6.29 -14.84
C GLU A 3 -12.33 7.15 -13.55
N GLY A 4 -11.99 6.53 -12.42
CA GLY A 4 -11.70 7.28 -11.20
C GLY A 4 -10.49 8.21 -11.34
N LEU A 5 -9.46 7.78 -12.08
CA LEU A 5 -8.32 8.64 -12.40
C LEU A 5 -8.74 9.79 -13.35
N ARG A 6 -9.59 9.52 -14.36
CA ARG A 6 -10.14 10.57 -15.24
C ARG A 6 -10.96 11.61 -14.50
N ILE A 7 -11.76 11.17 -13.51
CA ILE A 7 -12.49 12.10 -12.62
C ILE A 7 -11.51 13.01 -11.90
N LEU A 8 -10.42 12.47 -11.33
CA LEU A 8 -9.39 13.25 -10.67
C LEU A 8 -8.71 14.24 -11.63
N LEU A 9 -8.33 13.80 -12.83
CA LEU A 9 -7.74 14.67 -13.85
C LEU A 9 -8.67 15.85 -14.15
N ARG A 10 -9.96 15.60 -14.31
CA ARG A 10 -10.95 16.65 -14.55
C ARG A 10 -11.10 17.62 -13.40
N ILE A 11 -11.11 17.11 -12.14
CA ILE A 11 -11.22 17.95 -10.94
C ILE A 11 -10.01 18.89 -10.81
N PHE A 12 -8.80 18.36 -11.10
CA PHE A 12 -7.57 19.14 -10.99
C PHE A 12 -7.19 19.92 -12.26
N GLY A 13 -7.97 19.82 -13.33
CA GLY A 13 -7.68 20.46 -14.61
C GLY A 13 -6.40 19.96 -15.27
N LEU A 14 -6.10 18.68 -15.14
CA LEU A 14 -4.88 18.05 -15.63
C LEU A 14 -5.16 17.24 -16.92
N GLU A 15 -4.25 17.34 -17.89
CA GLU A 15 -4.35 16.61 -19.16
C GLU A 15 -3.85 15.18 -19.08
N LYS A 16 -2.92 14.87 -18.15
CA LYS A 16 -2.27 13.56 -18.05
C LYS A 16 -2.20 13.03 -16.63
N GLY A 17 -2.49 11.73 -16.51
CA GLY A 17 -2.31 10.95 -15.28
C GLY A 17 -1.39 9.76 -15.50
N TYR A 18 -0.75 9.31 -14.44
CA TYR A 18 0.19 8.20 -14.49
C TYR A 18 -0.27 7.05 -13.59
N ILE A 19 -0.22 5.83 -14.09
CA ILE A 19 -0.39 4.62 -13.29
C ILE A 19 0.98 3.97 -13.12
N GLY A 20 1.59 4.11 -11.95
CA GLY A 20 2.81 3.38 -11.59
C GLY A 20 2.47 1.95 -11.17
N ILE A 21 3.02 0.97 -11.87
CA ILE A 21 2.79 -0.44 -11.59
C ILE A 21 4.10 -1.23 -11.61
N GLU A 22 4.33 -2.07 -10.62
CA GLU A 22 5.54 -2.88 -10.54
C GLU A 22 5.57 -4.00 -11.60
N ALA A 23 6.75 -4.27 -12.17
CA ALA A 23 6.97 -5.21 -13.27
C ALA A 23 6.54 -6.66 -12.97
N ASN A 24 6.40 -7.04 -11.69
CA ASN A 24 5.92 -8.35 -11.27
C ASN A 24 4.39 -8.54 -11.47
N LYS A 25 3.65 -7.48 -11.80
CA LYS A 25 2.18 -7.50 -11.99
C LYS A 25 1.82 -7.67 -13.47
N LYS A 26 2.39 -8.68 -14.15
CA LYS A 26 2.30 -8.86 -15.61
C LYS A 26 0.88 -8.81 -16.16
N THR A 27 -0.07 -9.54 -15.58
CA THR A 27 -1.46 -9.56 -16.02
C THR A 27 -2.12 -8.18 -15.93
N ALA A 28 -1.91 -7.45 -14.82
CA ALA A 28 -2.47 -6.12 -14.65
C ALA A 28 -1.84 -5.11 -15.62
N ILE A 29 -0.54 -5.23 -15.91
CA ILE A 29 0.16 -4.41 -16.92
C ILE A 29 -0.47 -4.62 -18.29
N SER A 30 -0.66 -5.86 -18.72
CA SER A 30 -1.25 -6.18 -20.03
C SER A 30 -2.65 -5.58 -20.17
N VAL A 31 -3.52 -5.78 -19.18
CA VAL A 31 -4.88 -5.22 -19.17
C VAL A 31 -4.90 -3.69 -19.17
N LEU A 32 -3.99 -3.05 -18.44
CA LEU A 32 -3.91 -1.59 -18.41
C LEU A 32 -3.39 -1.02 -19.74
N GLN A 33 -2.38 -1.64 -20.32
CA GLN A 33 -1.81 -1.20 -21.60
C GLN A 33 -2.82 -1.34 -22.76
N GLU A 34 -3.62 -2.40 -22.76
CA GLU A 34 -4.71 -2.58 -23.73
C GLU A 34 -5.76 -1.46 -23.63
N LYS A 35 -6.09 -1.04 -22.39
CA LYS A 35 -7.13 -0.03 -22.13
C LYS A 35 -6.61 1.42 -22.15
N CYS A 36 -5.32 1.62 -22.16
CA CYS A 36 -4.66 2.93 -22.17
C CYS A 36 -3.71 3.02 -23.38
N PRO A 37 -4.22 3.36 -24.57
CA PRO A 37 -3.39 3.45 -25.78
C PRO A 37 -2.33 4.55 -25.62
N ALA A 38 -1.23 4.38 -26.32
CA ALA A 38 -0.15 5.36 -26.35
C ALA A 38 -0.66 6.74 -26.83
N GLY A 39 -0.27 7.79 -26.12
CA GLY A 39 -0.71 9.16 -26.40
C GLY A 39 -2.03 9.58 -25.73
N GLY A 40 -2.70 8.69 -25.01
CA GLY A 40 -3.92 9.00 -24.26
C GLY A 40 -3.68 9.86 -23.01
N ASP A 41 -4.76 10.10 -22.28
CA ASP A 41 -4.81 10.86 -21.03
C ASP A 41 -4.17 10.13 -19.83
N ILE A 42 -4.04 8.80 -19.92
CA ILE A 42 -3.45 7.95 -18.90
C ILE A 42 -2.21 7.23 -19.42
N VAL A 43 -1.09 7.39 -18.74
CA VAL A 43 0.17 6.73 -19.06
C VAL A 43 0.43 5.61 -18.05
N VAL A 44 0.60 4.38 -18.55
CA VAL A 44 0.97 3.22 -17.72
C VAL A 44 2.49 3.13 -17.65
N GLN A 45 3.06 3.43 -16.50
CA GLN A 45 4.49 3.40 -16.23
C GLN A 45 4.87 2.13 -15.49
N VAL A 46 5.57 1.22 -16.16
CA VAL A 46 6.09 0.00 -15.53
C VAL A 46 7.35 0.33 -14.72
N LEU A 47 7.34 -0.05 -13.43
CA LEU A 47 8.36 0.27 -12.46
C LEU A 47 9.12 -0.99 -12.03
N LYS A 48 10.37 -0.83 -11.60
CA LYS A 48 11.15 -1.93 -11.03
C LYS A 48 10.52 -2.40 -9.73
N THR A 49 10.39 -3.72 -9.57
CA THR A 49 9.92 -4.34 -8.33
C THR A 49 10.99 -4.23 -7.26
N ARG A 50 10.83 -3.29 -6.36
CA ARG A 50 11.70 -3.09 -5.18
C ARG A 50 10.96 -2.32 -4.09
N TYR A 51 11.26 -2.62 -2.84
CA TYR A 51 10.73 -1.84 -1.72
C TYR A 51 11.62 -0.59 -1.49
N PRO A 52 11.05 0.60 -1.27
CA PRO A 52 9.63 0.99 -1.16
C PRO A 52 9.08 1.69 -2.41
N GLN A 53 9.18 1.10 -3.60
CA GLN A 53 8.78 1.71 -4.89
C GLN A 53 7.35 2.26 -4.90
N GLY A 54 6.43 1.67 -4.11
CA GLY A 54 5.04 2.12 -3.98
C GLY A 54 4.84 3.28 -2.99
N ALA A 55 5.87 3.71 -2.27
CA ALA A 55 5.78 4.88 -1.40
C ALA A 55 5.60 6.15 -2.23
N GLU A 56 4.69 7.04 -1.81
CA GLU A 56 4.27 8.20 -2.61
C GLU A 56 5.43 9.08 -3.09
N LYS A 57 6.40 9.41 -2.22
CA LYS A 57 7.55 10.25 -2.58
C LYS A 57 8.50 9.57 -3.54
N GLN A 58 8.70 8.25 -3.40
CA GLN A 58 9.50 7.44 -4.33
C GLN A 58 8.83 7.34 -5.69
N LEU A 59 7.50 7.16 -5.71
CA LEU A 59 6.71 7.08 -6.93
C LEU A 59 6.78 8.40 -7.71
N ILE A 60 6.59 9.54 -7.03
CA ILE A 60 6.71 10.88 -7.63
C ILE A 60 8.08 11.06 -8.27
N GLN A 61 9.16 10.80 -7.52
CA GLN A 61 10.51 10.97 -8.06
C GLN A 61 10.77 10.05 -9.26
N THR A 62 10.34 8.80 -9.19
CA THR A 62 10.58 7.82 -10.26
C THR A 62 9.85 8.19 -11.55
N ILE A 63 8.63 8.71 -11.46
CA ILE A 63 7.79 9.03 -12.63
C ILE A 63 8.07 10.43 -13.16
N THR A 64 8.23 11.41 -12.28
CA THR A 64 8.27 12.83 -12.66
C THR A 64 9.66 13.46 -12.53
N GLY A 65 10.60 12.82 -11.84
CA GLY A 65 11.90 13.39 -11.48
C GLY A 65 11.83 14.43 -10.36
N ARG A 66 10.63 14.80 -9.88
CA ARG A 66 10.46 15.81 -8.83
C ARG A 66 10.77 15.24 -7.46
N GLN A 67 11.38 16.03 -6.59
CA GLN A 67 11.73 15.62 -5.22
C GLN A 67 10.86 16.36 -4.21
N VAL A 68 10.04 15.60 -3.47
CA VAL A 68 9.28 16.15 -2.35
C VAL A 68 10.22 16.44 -1.20
N PRO A 69 10.29 17.67 -0.69
CA PRO A 69 11.22 18.04 0.39
C PRO A 69 10.92 17.24 1.68
N PRO A 70 11.93 17.07 2.56
CA PRO A 70 11.73 16.47 3.87
C PRO A 70 10.60 17.20 4.65
N GLY A 71 9.70 16.42 5.25
CA GLY A 71 8.51 16.97 5.92
C GLY A 71 7.42 17.52 4.99
N GLY A 72 7.70 17.70 3.69
CA GLY A 72 6.75 18.20 2.71
C GLY A 72 5.73 17.15 2.24
N LEU A 73 4.64 17.63 1.63
CA LEU A 73 3.61 16.83 1.00
C LEU A 73 3.78 16.81 -0.54
N PRO A 74 3.22 15.81 -1.25
CA PRO A 74 3.23 15.74 -2.71
C PRO A 74 2.77 17.03 -3.41
N ALA A 75 1.79 17.72 -2.84
CA ALA A 75 1.28 18.98 -3.36
C ALA A 75 2.35 20.08 -3.48
N ALA A 76 3.40 20.07 -2.65
CA ALA A 76 4.50 21.03 -2.71
C ALA A 76 5.29 20.95 -4.05
N VAL A 77 5.18 19.84 -4.76
CA VAL A 77 5.80 19.63 -6.09
C VAL A 77 4.75 19.47 -7.19
N GLY A 78 3.50 19.89 -6.93
CA GLY A 78 2.41 19.83 -7.90
C GLY A 78 1.99 18.39 -8.25
N CYS A 79 2.05 17.47 -7.29
CA CYS A 79 1.69 16.08 -7.48
C CYS A 79 0.60 15.64 -6.49
N GLY A 80 -0.26 14.71 -6.91
CA GLY A 80 -1.18 13.96 -6.05
C GLY A 80 -1.00 12.47 -6.31
N VAL A 81 -0.92 11.67 -5.25
CA VAL A 81 -0.79 10.22 -5.35
C VAL A 81 -2.00 9.54 -4.71
N PHE A 82 -2.64 8.67 -5.45
CA PHE A 82 -3.85 7.98 -5.05
C PHE A 82 -3.67 6.47 -5.18
N ASN A 83 -4.15 5.74 -4.20
CA ASN A 83 -4.18 4.29 -4.29
C ASN A 83 -5.20 3.85 -5.34
N ALA A 84 -4.92 2.77 -6.08
CA ALA A 84 -5.80 2.22 -7.11
C ALA A 84 -7.22 1.91 -6.60
N ALA A 85 -7.35 1.40 -5.37
CA ALA A 85 -8.64 1.14 -4.75
C ALA A 85 -9.40 2.44 -4.41
N THR A 86 -8.69 3.54 -4.13
CA THR A 86 -9.30 4.85 -3.95
C THR A 86 -9.86 5.38 -5.27
N CYS A 87 -9.12 5.24 -6.38
CA CYS A 87 -9.65 5.59 -7.70
C CYS A 87 -10.89 4.78 -8.09
N ALA A 88 -10.93 3.48 -7.75
CA ALA A 88 -12.13 2.67 -7.94
C ALA A 88 -13.32 3.18 -7.12
N ALA A 89 -13.09 3.51 -5.84
CA ALA A 89 -14.14 4.06 -4.98
C ALA A 89 -14.64 5.44 -5.42
N ILE A 90 -13.78 6.28 -6.00
CA ILE A 90 -14.18 7.56 -6.60
C ILE A 90 -15.14 7.32 -7.78
N TYR A 91 -14.85 6.36 -8.62
CA TYR A 91 -15.76 5.96 -9.70
C TYR A 91 -17.11 5.51 -9.14
N ASP A 92 -17.10 4.59 -8.16
CA ASP A 92 -18.33 4.07 -7.55
C ASP A 92 -19.17 5.19 -6.92
N ALA A 93 -18.52 6.15 -6.25
CA ALA A 93 -19.20 7.29 -5.64
C ALA A 93 -19.84 8.23 -6.67
N VAL A 94 -19.13 8.55 -7.76
CA VAL A 94 -19.59 9.54 -8.75
C VAL A 94 -20.59 8.95 -9.72
N TYR A 95 -20.34 7.75 -10.24
CA TYR A 95 -21.21 7.14 -11.26
C TYR A 95 -22.31 6.25 -10.71
N LEU A 96 -22.07 5.59 -9.56
CA LEU A 96 -23.02 4.63 -8.98
C LEU A 96 -23.71 5.17 -7.72
N GLY A 97 -23.34 6.37 -7.24
CA GLY A 97 -23.85 6.92 -5.98
C GLY A 97 -23.50 6.07 -4.76
N MET A 98 -22.51 5.18 -4.87
CA MET A 98 -22.15 4.22 -3.83
C MET A 98 -20.99 4.77 -2.97
N PRO A 99 -21.21 5.08 -1.70
CA PRO A 99 -20.14 5.50 -0.81
C PRO A 99 -19.16 4.36 -0.51
N LEU A 100 -17.97 4.70 0.00
CA LEU A 100 -16.96 3.71 0.39
C LEU A 100 -17.39 2.98 1.66
N VAL A 101 -18.16 1.90 1.51
CA VAL A 101 -18.69 1.07 2.61
C VAL A 101 -18.05 -0.32 2.66
N LYS A 102 -17.19 -0.65 1.71
CA LYS A 102 -16.47 -1.94 1.63
C LYS A 102 -15.06 -1.74 1.10
N ARG A 103 -14.14 -2.63 1.50
CA ARG A 103 -12.72 -2.59 1.10
C ARG A 103 -12.26 -3.95 0.60
N GLY A 104 -11.33 -3.93 -0.37
CA GLY A 104 -10.52 -5.09 -0.67
C GLY A 104 -9.48 -5.30 0.43
N VAL A 105 -9.51 -6.46 1.10
CA VAL A 105 -8.59 -6.81 2.19
C VAL A 105 -7.97 -8.17 1.89
N THR A 106 -6.63 -8.23 1.93
CA THR A 106 -5.88 -9.48 1.81
C THR A 106 -5.64 -10.06 3.20
N VAL A 107 -6.08 -11.28 3.46
CA VAL A 107 -5.73 -12.04 4.66
C VAL A 107 -4.66 -13.06 4.29
N THR A 108 -3.48 -12.96 4.92
CA THR A 108 -2.31 -13.75 4.54
C THR A 108 -1.33 -13.96 5.72
N GLY A 109 -0.29 -14.72 5.48
CA GLY A 109 0.77 -15.03 6.44
C GLY A 109 0.84 -16.52 6.73
N GLU A 110 1.98 -16.98 7.26
CA GLU A 110 2.20 -18.43 7.52
C GLU A 110 1.25 -19.00 8.58
N ALA A 111 0.69 -18.14 9.45
CA ALA A 111 -0.25 -18.57 10.48
C ALA A 111 -1.70 -18.69 9.97
N ILE A 112 -1.99 -18.36 8.70
CA ILE A 112 -3.33 -18.46 8.11
C ILE A 112 -3.48 -19.79 7.35
N ALA A 113 -4.60 -20.48 7.59
CA ALA A 113 -4.87 -21.77 6.95
C ALA A 113 -5.07 -21.63 5.43
N THR A 114 -5.83 -20.65 4.98
CA THR A 114 -6.14 -20.45 3.55
C THR A 114 -6.08 -18.97 3.21
N PRO A 115 -4.90 -18.44 2.79
CA PRO A 115 -4.76 -17.05 2.39
C PRO A 115 -5.75 -16.67 1.27
N LYS A 116 -6.47 -15.54 1.44
CA LYS A 116 -7.51 -15.08 0.51
C LYS A 116 -7.58 -13.56 0.45
N ASN A 117 -8.17 -13.08 -0.66
CA ASN A 117 -8.60 -11.70 -0.81
C ASN A 117 -10.12 -11.62 -0.58
N PHE A 118 -10.56 -10.64 0.20
CA PHE A 118 -11.96 -10.40 0.52
C PHE A 118 -12.40 -9.01 0.09
N ILE A 119 -13.66 -8.88 -0.28
CA ILE A 119 -14.34 -7.59 -0.28
C ILE A 119 -15.11 -7.51 1.04
N ALA A 120 -14.53 -6.86 2.02
CA ALA A 120 -15.06 -6.77 3.38
C ALA A 120 -15.83 -5.47 3.60
N PRO A 121 -17.03 -5.50 4.19
CA PRO A 121 -17.70 -4.31 4.70
C PRO A 121 -16.82 -3.60 5.75
N ILE A 122 -16.85 -2.28 5.75
CA ILE A 122 -16.23 -1.49 6.81
C ILE A 122 -17.00 -1.78 8.11
N GLY A 123 -16.26 -2.00 9.20
CA GLY A 123 -16.84 -2.43 10.48
C GLY A 123 -16.72 -3.95 10.74
N THR A 124 -16.37 -4.76 9.73
CA THR A 124 -16.15 -6.21 9.94
C THR A 124 -14.98 -6.44 10.87
N PRO A 125 -15.12 -7.20 11.97
CA PRO A 125 -14.01 -7.55 12.85
C PRO A 125 -12.91 -8.34 12.11
N LEU A 126 -11.64 -8.16 12.51
CA LEU A 126 -10.53 -8.92 11.92
C LEU A 126 -10.67 -10.42 12.20
N SER A 127 -11.22 -10.80 13.36
CA SER A 127 -11.53 -12.19 13.71
C SER A 127 -12.39 -12.89 12.66
N ASP A 128 -13.40 -12.20 12.14
CA ASP A 128 -14.33 -12.75 11.17
C ASP A 128 -13.64 -12.99 9.81
N LEU A 129 -12.78 -12.06 9.40
CA LEU A 129 -11.97 -12.23 8.19
C LEU A 129 -10.98 -13.39 8.31
N ILE A 130 -10.35 -13.54 9.47
CA ILE A 130 -9.44 -14.65 9.76
C ILE A 130 -10.22 -15.97 9.75
N ALA A 131 -11.38 -16.03 10.38
CA ALA A 131 -12.25 -17.20 10.37
C ALA A 131 -12.68 -17.57 8.94
N ALA A 132 -13.08 -16.59 8.12
CA ALA A 132 -13.43 -16.78 6.71
C ALA A 132 -12.25 -17.25 5.84
N ALA A 133 -11.00 -16.98 6.28
CA ALA A 133 -9.78 -17.51 5.70
C ALA A 133 -9.38 -18.90 6.23
N GLY A 134 -10.30 -19.60 6.89
CA GLY A 134 -10.08 -20.92 7.47
C GLY A 134 -9.46 -20.93 8.86
N GLY A 135 -9.36 -19.76 9.49
CA GLY A 135 -8.75 -19.60 10.81
C GLY A 135 -7.22 -19.64 10.80
N PHE A 136 -6.65 -19.78 11.97
CA PHE A 136 -5.20 -19.97 12.12
C PHE A 136 -4.80 -21.43 11.88
N SER A 137 -3.75 -21.65 11.11
CA SER A 137 -3.11 -22.97 10.93
C SER A 137 -2.18 -23.32 12.09
N SER A 138 -1.72 -22.30 12.81
CA SER A 138 -0.86 -22.43 14.00
C SER A 138 -1.04 -21.20 14.87
N ASP A 139 -0.62 -21.27 16.15
CA ASP A 139 -0.67 -20.14 17.06
C ASP A 139 0.06 -18.91 16.49
N PRO A 140 -0.64 -17.78 16.28
CA PRO A 140 -0.04 -16.61 15.68
C PRO A 140 0.90 -15.90 16.67
N TYR A 141 2.14 -15.68 16.26
CA TYR A 141 3.09 -14.87 17.03
C TYR A 141 2.75 -13.38 16.96
N LYS A 142 2.28 -12.91 15.80
CA LYS A 142 1.96 -11.51 15.58
C LYS A 142 0.91 -11.38 14.47
N VAL A 143 -0.10 -10.57 14.71
CA VAL A 143 -1.10 -10.17 13.71
C VAL A 143 -0.93 -8.68 13.42
N LEU A 144 -0.85 -8.31 12.15
CA LEU A 144 -0.73 -6.93 11.70
C LEU A 144 -1.94 -6.52 10.86
N THR A 145 -2.42 -5.30 11.02
CA THR A 145 -3.20 -4.62 9.98
C THR A 145 -2.25 -3.89 9.04
N GLY A 146 -2.24 -4.32 7.78
CA GLY A 146 -1.32 -3.82 6.75
C GLY A 146 -0.23 -4.83 6.38
N GLY A 147 0.75 -4.35 5.61
CA GLY A 147 1.87 -5.17 5.14
C GLY A 147 2.95 -5.38 6.21
N PRO A 148 3.90 -6.30 5.98
CA PRO A 148 4.90 -6.71 6.98
C PRO A 148 5.85 -5.57 7.41
N MET A 149 6.07 -4.56 6.57
CA MET A 149 7.02 -3.48 6.85
C MET A 149 6.38 -2.28 7.56
N MET A 150 5.12 -1.96 7.26
CA MET A 150 4.44 -0.76 7.74
C MET A 150 3.15 -1.04 8.52
N GLY A 151 2.76 -2.31 8.65
CA GLY A 151 1.54 -2.71 9.36
C GLY A 151 1.64 -2.50 10.87
N MET A 152 0.50 -2.19 11.48
CA MET A 152 0.38 -2.04 12.93
C MET A 152 0.01 -3.36 13.60
N THR A 153 0.73 -3.73 14.66
CA THR A 153 0.42 -4.93 15.45
C THR A 153 -0.93 -4.77 16.16
N GLN A 154 -1.76 -5.81 16.06
CA GLN A 154 -3.05 -5.91 16.73
C GLN A 154 -2.96 -6.92 17.88
N PHE A 155 -3.40 -6.50 19.04
CA PHE A 155 -3.51 -7.35 20.25
C PHE A 155 -4.94 -7.86 20.43
N ASP A 156 -5.91 -7.14 19.88
CA ASP A 156 -7.32 -7.49 19.90
C ASP A 156 -7.82 -7.64 18.45
N LEU A 157 -8.42 -8.77 18.14
CA LEU A 157 -8.95 -9.10 16.82
C LEU A 157 -10.41 -8.66 16.63
N SER A 158 -11.04 -8.07 17.65
CA SER A 158 -12.33 -7.39 17.53
C SER A 158 -12.24 -6.05 16.79
N VAL A 159 -11.02 -5.54 16.59
CA VAL A 159 -10.75 -4.31 15.82
C VAL A 159 -11.35 -4.43 14.43
N PRO A 160 -12.15 -3.42 13.99
CA PRO A 160 -12.86 -3.49 12.73
C PRO A 160 -12.00 -3.12 11.52
N VAL A 161 -12.39 -3.61 10.35
CA VAL A 161 -11.95 -3.10 9.05
C VAL A 161 -12.35 -1.63 8.93
N ILE A 162 -11.41 -0.77 8.64
CA ILE A 162 -11.61 0.66 8.40
C ILE A 162 -11.28 1.01 6.94
N LYS A 163 -11.55 2.24 6.51
CA LYS A 163 -11.27 2.71 5.14
C LYS A 163 -9.80 2.53 4.73
N GLY A 164 -8.85 2.56 5.66
CA GLY A 164 -7.41 2.36 5.41
C GLY A 164 -6.96 0.90 5.44
N THR A 165 -7.78 -0.05 5.88
CA THR A 165 -7.39 -1.46 5.99
C THR A 165 -7.28 -2.08 4.60
N ASN A 166 -6.11 -2.61 4.26
CA ASN A 166 -5.83 -3.26 2.98
C ASN A 166 -5.33 -4.70 3.13
N ALA A 167 -4.81 -5.06 4.29
CA ALA A 167 -4.34 -6.40 4.58
C ALA A 167 -4.44 -6.74 6.06
N VAL A 168 -4.52 -8.04 6.35
CA VAL A 168 -4.30 -8.66 7.67
C VAL A 168 -3.19 -9.68 7.47
N THR A 169 -2.03 -9.47 8.10
CA THR A 169 -0.85 -10.34 7.96
C THR A 169 -0.57 -11.04 9.29
N CYS A 170 -0.54 -12.37 9.27
CA CYS A 170 -0.40 -13.21 10.47
C CYS A 170 0.90 -14.00 10.42
N PHE A 171 1.81 -13.71 11.34
CA PHE A 171 3.13 -14.33 11.43
C PHE A 171 3.16 -15.48 12.44
N THR A 172 3.97 -16.49 12.13
CA THR A 172 4.34 -17.54 13.08
C THR A 172 5.57 -17.16 13.89
N LYS A 173 5.81 -17.87 15.01
CA LYS A 173 7.00 -17.66 15.82
C LYS A 173 8.30 -17.97 15.05
N LYS A 174 8.26 -18.82 14.04
CA LYS A 174 9.41 -19.14 13.16
C LYS A 174 9.92 -17.91 12.39
N GLN A 175 9.04 -16.95 12.13
CA GLN A 175 9.38 -15.70 11.42
C GLN A 175 9.91 -14.60 12.38
N LYS A 176 10.02 -14.90 13.67
CA LYS A 176 10.63 -13.98 14.63
C LYS A 176 12.12 -13.83 14.31
N VAL A 177 12.51 -12.65 13.88
CA VAL A 177 13.92 -12.30 13.76
C VAL A 177 14.41 -11.82 15.12
N GLU A 178 15.22 -12.63 15.79
CA GLU A 178 15.93 -12.18 17.00
C GLU A 178 17.14 -11.36 16.58
N VAL A 179 17.00 -10.06 16.63
CA VAL A 179 18.13 -9.16 16.44
C VAL A 179 18.89 -9.06 17.75
N LYS A 180 20.05 -9.70 17.83
CA LYS A 180 21.00 -9.42 18.90
C LYS A 180 21.58 -8.01 18.61
N THR A 181 21.07 -7.01 19.32
CA THR A 181 21.62 -5.64 19.27
C THR A 181 22.94 -5.63 20.06
N PRO A 182 24.09 -5.52 19.40
CA PRO A 182 25.36 -5.32 20.10
C PRO A 182 25.33 -3.98 20.81
N HIS A 183 26.06 -3.89 21.93
CA HIS A 183 26.21 -2.61 22.61
C HIS A 183 26.84 -1.55 21.69
N CYS A 184 26.25 -0.37 21.69
CA CYS A 184 26.79 0.73 20.90
C CYS A 184 28.17 1.17 21.44
N ILE A 185 29.21 1.11 20.60
CA ILE A 185 30.58 1.57 20.94
C ILE A 185 30.77 3.08 20.71
N ARG A 186 29.71 3.81 20.33
CA ARG A 186 29.69 5.27 20.08
C ARG A 186 30.71 5.75 19.04
N CYS A 187 31.02 4.96 18.01
CA CYS A 187 32.01 5.32 16.98
C CYS A 187 31.50 6.37 15.96
N GLY A 188 30.22 6.75 15.97
CA GLY A 188 29.67 7.78 15.09
C GLY A 188 29.46 7.40 13.62
N ARG A 189 29.84 6.19 13.18
CA ARG A 189 29.71 5.78 11.75
C ARG A 189 28.30 5.86 11.22
N CYS A 190 27.30 5.50 12.02
CA CYS A 190 25.89 5.58 11.63
C CYS A 190 25.44 7.02 11.36
N VAL A 191 25.97 7.99 12.09
CA VAL A 191 25.70 9.42 11.87
C VAL A 191 26.34 9.89 10.56
N SER A 192 27.61 9.53 10.32
CA SER A 192 28.34 9.97 9.13
C SER A 192 27.79 9.41 7.81
N VAL A 193 27.19 8.22 7.82
CA VAL A 193 26.60 7.60 6.61
C VAL A 193 25.12 7.90 6.42
N CYS A 194 24.46 8.56 7.38
CA CYS A 194 23.04 8.84 7.29
C CYS A 194 22.75 9.97 6.30
N PRO A 195 22.03 9.70 5.17
CA PRO A 195 21.73 10.74 4.18
C PRO A 195 20.73 11.78 4.70
N MET A 196 20.05 11.49 5.81
CA MET A 196 19.08 12.37 6.47
C MET A 196 19.69 13.15 7.64
N HIS A 197 20.99 13.01 7.90
CA HIS A 197 21.72 13.64 9.01
C HIS A 197 21.10 13.36 10.39
N LEU A 198 20.55 12.16 10.59
CA LEU A 198 20.00 11.72 11.87
C LEU A 198 21.11 11.25 12.81
N MET A 199 20.81 11.29 14.10
CA MET A 199 21.61 10.65 15.15
C MET A 199 20.89 9.37 15.61
N PRO A 200 21.14 8.22 14.98
CA PRO A 200 20.41 6.95 15.25
C PRO A 200 20.93 6.23 16.51
N LEU A 201 21.23 6.94 17.58
CA LEU A 201 21.72 6.43 18.87
C LEU A 201 20.65 6.55 19.95
#